data_e1173b931734579987dc5516bda72c79
#
_entry.id   e1173b931734579987dc5516bda72c79
#
_cell.length_a   1.000
_cell.length_b   1.000
_cell.length_c   1.000
_cell.angle_alpha   90.00
_cell.angle_beta   90.00
_cell.angle_gamma   90.00
#
_symmetry.space_group_name_H-M   'P 1'
#
loop_
_entity.id
_entity.type
_entity.pdbx_description
1 polymer ?
#
loop_
_entity_poly.entity_id
_entity_poly.type
_entity_poly.pdbx_seq_one_letter_code
_entity_poly.pdbx_strand_id
1 'polypeptide(L)'
;ESPERTGFAHLFEHLMFGGSVNIPDFDTPLQKAGGENNAWTSNDVTNYYTVVPTHNAETAFWLESDRMLSLAFSSESLSVQKQVVIEEFKQRNLNQPYGDSFLLLRPMAYRVHPYRWPVIGKNTSHIGNASLEEVKEFFFAHYAPNNAILSISGSLPFDEAILLCEKWFAPISRREVACRDLPQEPVQTKPHKKIVEREVPLDAIFKAYHMVDR
;
A
#
# COMPACT_ATOMS: atom_id res chain seq x y z
N GLU A 1 11.21 -0.95 -0.33
CA GLU A 1 11.46 -0.17 0.89
C GLU A 1 12.85 -0.48 1.45
N SER A 2 13.48 0.48 2.13
CA SER A 2 14.74 0.31 2.84
C SER A 2 14.52 0.20 4.36
N PRO A 3 15.50 -0.31 5.12
CA PRO A 3 15.41 -0.40 6.56
C PRO A 3 15.20 0.95 7.29
N GLU A 4 15.58 2.05 6.66
CA GLU A 4 15.45 3.41 7.16
C GLU A 4 14.19 4.13 6.65
N ARG A 5 13.48 3.52 5.69
CA ARG A 5 12.27 4.06 5.03
C ARG A 5 11.23 2.97 4.85
N THR A 6 10.54 2.65 5.95
CA THR A 6 9.49 1.61 5.97
C THR A 6 8.12 2.23 6.10
N GLY A 7 7.09 1.59 5.53
CA GLY A 7 5.71 2.05 5.56
C GLY A 7 5.31 2.92 4.37
N PHE A 8 6.19 3.09 3.38
CA PHE A 8 5.91 3.93 2.21
C PHE A 8 4.81 3.36 1.32
N ALA A 9 4.76 2.05 1.13
CA ALA A 9 3.69 1.43 0.35
C ALA A 9 2.30 1.70 0.96
N HIS A 10 2.20 1.63 2.30
CA HIS A 10 0.97 1.95 3.01
C HIS A 10 0.66 3.46 2.99
N LEU A 11 1.66 4.32 3.15
CA LEU A 11 1.48 5.76 2.98
C LEU A 11 0.95 6.08 1.57
N PHE A 12 1.44 5.37 0.54
CA PHE A 12 0.96 5.53 -0.83
C PHE A 12 -0.47 5.05 -1.01
N GLU A 13 -0.90 3.99 -0.33
CA GLU A 13 -2.30 3.61 -0.30
C GLU A 13 -3.18 4.80 0.05
N HIS A 14 -2.84 5.56 1.09
CA HIS A 14 -3.55 6.77 1.48
C HIS A 14 -3.41 7.91 0.48
N LEU A 15 -2.20 8.17 -0.01
CA LEU A 15 -1.93 9.28 -0.93
C LEU A 15 -2.67 9.14 -2.27
N MET A 16 -2.91 7.92 -2.72
CA MET A 16 -3.59 7.65 -3.99
C MET A 16 -5.08 8.06 -3.97
N PHE A 17 -5.66 8.31 -2.80
CA PHE A 17 -7.00 8.89 -2.66
C PHE A 17 -7.00 10.41 -2.51
N GLY A 18 -5.83 11.03 -2.40
CA GLY A 18 -5.67 12.47 -2.24
C GLY A 18 -5.86 13.30 -3.52
N GLY A 19 -6.33 12.68 -4.59
CA GLY A 19 -6.53 13.31 -5.89
C GLY A 19 -5.31 13.24 -6.81
N SER A 20 -5.56 13.51 -8.08
CA SER A 20 -4.58 13.61 -9.15
C SER A 20 -4.51 15.03 -9.70
N VAL A 21 -3.59 15.28 -10.63
CA VAL A 21 -3.44 16.62 -11.25
C VAL A 21 -4.72 17.06 -11.95
N ASN A 22 -5.44 16.14 -12.62
CA ASN A 22 -6.66 16.47 -13.36
C ASN A 22 -7.93 16.26 -12.52
N ILE A 23 -7.86 15.45 -11.46
CA ILE A 23 -9.00 15.07 -10.64
C ILE A 23 -8.63 15.33 -9.15
N PRO A 24 -8.86 16.56 -8.65
CA PRO A 24 -8.48 16.93 -7.28
C PRO A 24 -9.22 16.14 -6.19
N ASP A 25 -10.39 15.60 -6.51
CA ASP A 25 -11.24 14.83 -5.60
C ASP A 25 -11.67 13.54 -6.33
N PHE A 26 -11.12 12.42 -5.89
CA PHE A 26 -11.39 11.09 -6.43
C PHE A 26 -12.80 10.59 -6.11
N ASP A 27 -13.29 10.90 -4.91
CA ASP A 27 -14.53 10.31 -4.40
C ASP A 27 -15.78 10.95 -5.01
N THR A 28 -15.80 12.26 -5.20
CA THR A 28 -16.98 12.96 -5.72
C THR A 28 -17.47 12.42 -7.09
N PRO A 29 -16.64 12.27 -8.12
CA PRO A 29 -17.10 11.70 -9.40
C PRO A 29 -17.49 10.22 -9.27
N LEU A 30 -16.82 9.46 -8.41
CA LEU A 30 -17.15 8.07 -8.16
C LEU A 30 -18.52 7.91 -7.51
N GLN A 31 -18.80 8.69 -6.45
CA GLN A 31 -20.10 8.68 -5.77
C GLN A 31 -21.24 9.11 -6.71
N LYS A 32 -21.01 10.12 -7.58
CA LYS A 32 -21.99 10.51 -8.60
C LYS A 32 -22.27 9.40 -9.62
N ALA A 33 -21.28 8.54 -9.87
CA ALA A 33 -21.45 7.35 -10.70
C ALA A 33 -22.11 6.17 -9.94
N GLY A 34 -22.46 6.34 -8.67
CA GLY A 34 -23.00 5.28 -7.82
C GLY A 34 -21.96 4.23 -7.43
N GLY A 35 -20.70 4.61 -7.41
CA GLY A 35 -19.59 3.72 -7.11
C GLY A 35 -19.06 3.86 -5.69
N GLU A 36 -18.28 2.87 -5.30
CA GLU A 36 -17.50 2.83 -4.07
C GLU A 36 -16.09 2.35 -4.35
N ASN A 37 -15.16 2.68 -3.50
CA ASN A 37 -13.77 2.25 -3.60
C ASN A 37 -13.20 1.84 -2.24
N ASN A 38 -12.11 1.10 -2.28
CA ASN A 38 -11.27 0.87 -1.12
C ASN A 38 -9.88 0.40 -1.59
N ALA A 39 -8.96 0.23 -0.64
CA ALA A 39 -7.65 -0.32 -0.89
C ALA A 39 -7.14 -1.12 0.31
N TRP A 40 -6.08 -1.90 0.10
CA TRP A 40 -5.31 -2.54 1.15
C TRP A 40 -3.88 -2.79 0.69
N THR A 41 -2.95 -2.76 1.62
CA THR A 41 -1.54 -3.06 1.36
C THR A 41 -1.10 -4.30 2.12
N SER A 42 -0.46 -5.22 1.40
CA SER A 42 0.24 -6.37 1.96
C SER A 42 1.76 -6.19 1.86
N ASN A 43 2.51 -7.23 2.21
CA ASN A 43 3.97 -7.20 2.09
C ASN A 43 4.45 -7.06 0.63
N ASP A 44 3.67 -7.53 -0.34
CA ASP A 44 4.10 -7.70 -1.74
C ASP A 44 3.27 -6.89 -2.73
N VAL A 45 2.06 -6.49 -2.35
CA VAL A 45 1.14 -5.80 -3.25
C VAL A 45 0.30 -4.76 -2.50
N THR A 46 0.06 -3.64 -3.14
CA THR A 46 -1.03 -2.72 -2.80
C THR A 46 -2.13 -2.91 -3.82
N ASN A 47 -3.33 -3.22 -3.35
CA ASN A 47 -4.52 -3.40 -4.17
C ASN A 47 -5.44 -2.21 -4.00
N TYR A 48 -5.87 -1.64 -5.10
CA TYR A 48 -6.93 -0.62 -5.17
C TYR A 48 -8.10 -1.24 -5.90
N TYR A 49 -9.30 -1.06 -5.44
CA TYR A 49 -10.48 -1.54 -6.15
C TYR A 49 -11.60 -0.52 -6.13
N THR A 50 -12.34 -0.54 -7.22
CA THR A 50 -13.48 0.34 -7.45
C THR A 50 -14.65 -0.52 -7.93
N VAL A 51 -15.81 -0.32 -7.33
CA VAL A 51 -17.06 -0.98 -7.74
C VAL A 51 -18.01 0.10 -8.26
N VAL A 52 -18.51 -0.10 -9.47
CA VAL A 52 -19.45 0.83 -10.11
C VAL A 52 -20.55 0.05 -10.85
N PRO A 53 -21.75 0.63 -11.01
CA PRO A 53 -22.73 0.10 -11.94
C PRO A 53 -22.16 -0.02 -13.36
N THR A 54 -22.48 -1.08 -14.09
CA THR A 54 -21.90 -1.36 -15.41
C THR A 54 -22.04 -0.20 -16.40
N HIS A 55 -23.17 0.50 -16.40
CA HIS A 55 -23.40 1.65 -17.29
C HIS A 55 -22.51 2.87 -16.96
N ASN A 56 -21.84 2.88 -15.83
CA ASN A 56 -20.85 3.87 -15.39
C ASN A 56 -19.43 3.31 -15.30
N ALA A 57 -19.17 2.12 -15.88
CA ALA A 57 -17.87 1.46 -15.81
C ALA A 57 -16.71 2.36 -16.25
N GLU A 58 -16.91 3.17 -17.28
CA GLU A 58 -15.89 4.09 -17.82
C GLU A 58 -15.37 5.07 -16.76
N THR A 59 -16.21 5.48 -15.80
CA THR A 59 -15.77 6.35 -14.69
C THR A 59 -14.64 5.71 -13.89
N ALA A 60 -14.71 4.40 -13.62
CA ALA A 60 -13.65 3.70 -12.92
C ALA A 60 -12.35 3.68 -13.72
N PHE A 61 -12.40 3.41 -15.03
CA PHE A 61 -11.21 3.44 -15.89
C PHE A 61 -10.57 4.81 -15.94
N TRP A 62 -11.37 5.86 -16.06
CA TRP A 62 -10.91 7.25 -16.04
C TRP A 62 -10.20 7.60 -14.73
N LEU A 63 -10.83 7.33 -13.58
CA LEU A 63 -10.28 7.64 -12.27
C LEU A 63 -8.98 6.88 -11.98
N GLU A 64 -8.97 5.56 -12.25
CA GLU A 64 -7.81 4.71 -12.02
C GLU A 64 -6.62 5.08 -12.92
N SER A 65 -6.88 5.37 -14.19
CA SER A 65 -5.84 5.76 -15.13
C SER A 65 -5.26 7.14 -14.80
N ASP A 66 -6.08 8.09 -14.38
CA ASP A 66 -5.61 9.44 -14.07
C ASP A 66 -4.68 9.49 -12.87
N ARG A 67 -5.02 8.79 -11.78
CA ARG A 67 -4.12 8.71 -10.62
C ARG A 67 -2.83 7.92 -10.90
N MET A 68 -2.84 6.98 -11.86
CA MET A 68 -1.62 6.30 -12.31
C MET A 68 -0.75 7.22 -13.19
N LEU A 69 -1.38 8.07 -13.99
CA LEU A 69 -0.70 9.02 -14.87
C LEU A 69 0.03 10.09 -14.06
N SER A 70 -0.69 10.76 -13.16
CA SER A 70 -0.13 11.92 -12.44
C SER A 70 -0.85 12.20 -11.12
N LEU A 71 -0.25 11.74 -10.03
CA LEU A 71 -0.73 12.05 -8.69
C LEU A 71 -0.50 13.53 -8.34
N ALA A 72 -1.44 14.14 -7.64
CA ALA A 72 -1.29 15.51 -7.15
C ALA A 72 -0.37 15.54 -5.92
N PHE A 73 0.93 15.73 -6.15
CA PHE A 73 1.92 15.81 -5.08
C PHE A 73 1.87 17.18 -4.41
N SER A 74 1.05 17.35 -3.39
CA SER A 74 1.03 18.56 -2.58
C SER A 74 1.63 18.33 -1.19
N SER A 75 2.35 19.32 -0.67
CA SER A 75 2.88 19.29 0.69
C SER A 75 1.77 19.21 1.74
N GLU A 76 0.62 19.79 1.44
CA GLU A 76 -0.55 19.77 2.33
C GLU A 76 -1.14 18.37 2.41
N SER A 77 -1.44 17.74 1.26
CA SER A 77 -1.94 16.35 1.21
C SER A 77 -0.97 15.38 1.88
N LEU A 78 0.32 15.51 1.59
CA LEU A 78 1.35 14.68 2.24
C LEU A 78 1.34 14.88 3.76
N SER A 79 1.25 16.11 4.26
CA SER A 79 1.22 16.41 5.69
C SER A 79 0.02 15.78 6.37
N VAL A 80 -1.16 15.87 5.76
CA VAL A 80 -2.39 15.26 6.26
C VAL A 80 -2.26 13.73 6.30
N GLN A 81 -1.87 13.10 5.20
CA GLN A 81 -1.80 11.63 5.15
C GLN A 81 -0.71 11.05 6.06
N LYS A 82 0.41 11.76 6.25
CA LYS A 82 1.40 11.38 7.26
C LYS A 82 0.80 11.33 8.66
N GLN A 83 -0.01 12.32 9.06
CA GLN A 83 -0.67 12.33 10.36
C GLN A 83 -1.67 11.17 10.49
N VAL A 84 -2.47 10.91 9.45
CA VAL A 84 -3.43 9.79 9.45
C VAL A 84 -2.71 8.46 9.67
N VAL A 85 -1.66 8.18 8.91
CA VAL A 85 -0.88 6.92 9.03
C VAL A 85 -0.18 6.81 10.39
N ILE A 86 0.35 7.92 10.93
CA ILE A 86 0.98 7.95 12.25
C ILE A 86 -0.05 7.64 13.35
N GLU A 87 -1.25 8.23 13.29
CA GLU A 87 -2.31 7.95 14.26
C GLU A 87 -2.82 6.50 14.14
N GLU A 88 -2.96 5.98 12.93
CA GLU A 88 -3.29 4.58 12.70
C GLU A 88 -2.23 3.64 13.30
N PHE A 89 -0.94 3.94 13.10
CA PHE A 89 0.15 3.19 13.73
C PHE A 89 0.01 3.16 15.25
N LYS A 90 -0.23 4.32 15.86
CA LYS A 90 -0.41 4.41 17.31
C LYS A 90 -1.62 3.61 17.78
N GLN A 91 -2.75 3.76 17.13
CA GLN A 91 -3.98 3.04 17.48
C GLN A 91 -3.79 1.53 17.37
N ARG A 92 -3.22 1.04 16.27
CA ARG A 92 -3.08 -0.40 16.03
C ARG A 92 -1.96 -1.06 16.82
N ASN A 93 -0.85 -0.34 17.07
CA ASN A 93 0.35 -0.97 17.60
C ASN A 93 0.73 -0.51 19.02
N LEU A 94 0.28 0.66 19.47
CA LEU A 94 0.71 1.21 20.76
C LEU A 94 -0.44 1.32 21.78
N ASN A 95 -1.64 1.66 21.33
CA ASN A 95 -2.76 2.04 22.20
C ASN A 95 -3.74 0.90 22.49
N GLN A 96 -3.39 -0.34 22.12
CA GLN A 96 -4.23 -1.50 22.40
C GLN A 96 -3.40 -2.67 22.98
N PRO A 97 -4.01 -3.53 23.83
CA PRO A 97 -3.35 -4.72 24.30
C PRO A 97 -2.82 -5.58 23.15
N TYR A 98 -1.60 -6.08 23.30
CA TYR A 98 -0.89 -6.91 22.30
C TYR A 98 -0.61 -6.23 20.94
N GLY A 99 -0.88 -4.94 20.78
CA GLY A 99 -0.73 -4.22 19.51
C GLY A 99 0.69 -4.26 18.96
N ASP A 100 1.71 -4.25 19.81
CA ASP A 100 3.12 -4.30 19.43
C ASP A 100 3.64 -5.71 19.12
N SER A 101 2.81 -6.76 19.24
CA SER A 101 3.22 -8.16 19.07
C SER A 101 3.90 -8.43 17.74
N PHE A 102 3.35 -7.92 16.62
CA PHE A 102 3.95 -8.10 15.29
C PHE A 102 5.18 -7.23 15.05
N LEU A 103 5.28 -6.05 15.68
CA LEU A 103 6.49 -5.24 15.67
C LEU A 103 7.67 -5.97 16.30
N LEU A 104 7.39 -6.80 17.32
CA LEU A 104 8.38 -7.58 18.03
C LEU A 104 8.66 -8.94 17.35
N LEU A 105 7.63 -9.59 16.82
CA LEU A 105 7.72 -10.94 16.26
C LEU A 105 8.40 -10.98 14.90
N ARG A 106 8.09 -10.02 14.01
CA ARG A 106 8.64 -10.00 12.63
C ARG A 106 10.17 -9.94 12.59
N PRO A 107 10.88 -9.07 13.36
CA PRO A 107 12.33 -9.07 13.38
C PRO A 107 12.97 -10.34 14.00
N MET A 108 12.18 -11.13 14.72
CA MET A 108 12.62 -12.43 15.22
C MET A 108 12.48 -13.53 14.17
N ALA A 109 11.46 -13.44 13.34
CA ALA A 109 11.21 -14.36 12.23
C ALA A 109 12.13 -14.09 11.03
N TYR A 110 12.39 -12.82 10.72
CA TYR A 110 13.19 -12.40 9.56
C TYR A 110 14.35 -11.52 9.99
N ARG A 111 15.58 -11.86 9.60
CA ARG A 111 16.81 -11.12 9.94
C ARG A 111 17.21 -10.13 8.85
N VAL A 112 17.10 -10.55 7.59
CA VAL A 112 17.56 -9.79 6.42
C VAL A 112 16.42 -9.45 5.47
N HIS A 113 15.45 -10.35 5.30
CA HIS A 113 14.35 -10.14 4.38
C HIS A 113 13.46 -8.95 4.83
N PRO A 114 12.94 -8.12 3.89
CA PRO A 114 12.08 -6.98 4.21
C PRO A 114 10.81 -7.32 5.02
N TYR A 115 10.37 -8.57 5.06
CA TYR A 115 9.27 -9.01 5.91
C TYR A 115 9.50 -8.83 7.41
N ARG A 116 10.72 -8.46 7.81
CA ARG A 116 11.07 -8.14 9.20
C ARG A 116 10.40 -6.88 9.75
N TRP A 117 9.82 -6.04 8.89
CA TRP A 117 8.98 -4.92 9.34
C TRP A 117 7.54 -5.07 8.84
N PRO A 118 6.57 -4.53 9.58
CA PRO A 118 5.18 -4.54 9.15
C PRO A 118 4.95 -3.52 8.02
N VAL A 119 3.88 -3.73 7.27
CA VAL A 119 3.48 -2.88 6.13
C VAL A 119 3.29 -1.42 6.53
N ILE A 120 2.72 -1.16 7.72
CA ILE A 120 2.54 0.20 8.25
C ILE A 120 3.87 0.89 8.64
N GLY A 121 4.99 0.15 8.55
CA GLY A 121 6.32 0.61 8.96
C GLY A 121 6.70 0.14 10.36
N LYS A 122 8.00 0.15 10.65
CA LYS A 122 8.51 -0.25 11.98
C LYS A 122 8.50 0.90 12.98
N ASN A 123 8.35 2.13 12.52
CA ASN A 123 8.50 3.32 13.34
C ASN A 123 7.83 4.53 12.66
N THR A 124 7.09 5.31 13.43
CA THR A 124 6.36 6.49 12.95
C THR A 124 7.28 7.59 12.39
N SER A 125 8.55 7.66 12.83
CA SER A 125 9.49 8.66 12.32
C SER A 125 9.83 8.45 10.83
N HIS A 126 9.75 7.22 10.31
CA HIS A 126 9.99 6.95 8.89
C HIS A 126 8.95 7.64 8.02
N ILE A 127 7.69 7.64 8.47
CA ILE A 127 6.59 8.33 7.80
C ILE A 127 6.65 9.83 8.09
N GLY A 128 6.87 10.20 9.36
CA GLY A 128 6.94 11.61 9.78
C GLY A 128 8.00 12.43 9.04
N ASN A 129 9.15 11.81 8.76
CA ASN A 129 10.28 12.44 8.07
C ASN A 129 10.24 12.27 6.54
N ALA A 130 9.21 11.62 5.97
CA ALA A 130 9.10 11.47 4.52
C ALA A 130 9.03 12.84 3.85
N SER A 131 9.91 13.11 2.90
CA SER A 131 9.89 14.31 2.08
C SER A 131 9.00 14.14 0.85
N LEU A 132 8.63 15.26 0.22
CA LEU A 132 7.85 15.24 -1.01
C LEU A 132 8.65 14.62 -2.17
N GLU A 133 9.96 14.83 -2.17
CA GLU A 133 10.88 14.26 -3.17
C GLU A 133 10.92 12.74 -3.05
N GLU A 134 11.11 12.19 -1.85
CA GLU A 134 11.08 10.74 -1.61
C GLU A 134 9.74 10.11 -2.02
N VAL A 135 8.64 10.82 -1.77
CA VAL A 135 7.31 10.39 -2.19
C VAL A 135 7.19 10.35 -3.72
N LYS A 136 7.68 11.38 -4.43
CA LYS A 136 7.72 11.38 -5.90
C LYS A 136 8.58 10.25 -6.46
N GLU A 137 9.78 10.07 -5.92
CA GLU A 137 10.68 8.99 -6.33
C GLU A 137 10.02 7.62 -6.17
N PHE A 138 9.35 7.38 -5.04
CA PHE A 138 8.63 6.14 -4.81
C PHE A 138 7.51 5.91 -5.82
N PHE A 139 6.72 6.95 -6.13
CA PHE A 139 5.68 6.87 -7.16
C PHE A 139 6.25 6.48 -8.51
N PHE A 140 7.26 7.21 -8.97
CA PHE A 140 7.85 6.96 -10.29
C PHE A 140 8.54 5.60 -10.39
N ALA A 141 9.06 5.07 -9.28
CA ALA A 141 9.70 3.75 -9.23
C ALA A 141 8.69 2.59 -9.22
N HIS A 142 7.48 2.78 -8.68
CA HIS A 142 6.56 1.68 -8.42
C HIS A 142 5.23 1.76 -9.15
N TYR A 143 4.69 2.97 -9.37
CA TYR A 143 3.36 3.19 -9.95
C TYR A 143 3.44 3.40 -11.46
N ALA A 144 3.77 2.33 -12.19
CA ALA A 144 3.87 2.32 -13.64
C ALA A 144 2.93 1.25 -14.22
N PRO A 145 2.34 1.45 -15.42
CA PRO A 145 1.43 0.46 -16.01
C PRO A 145 2.08 -0.91 -16.23
N ASN A 146 3.38 -0.95 -16.46
CA ASN A 146 4.14 -2.19 -16.59
C ASN A 146 4.56 -2.82 -15.24
N ASN A 147 4.14 -2.26 -14.11
CA ASN A 147 4.25 -2.82 -12.76
C ASN A 147 2.87 -2.97 -12.10
N ALA A 148 1.81 -2.96 -12.89
CA ALA A 148 0.44 -3.08 -12.42
C ALA A 148 -0.28 -4.22 -13.13
N ILE A 149 -1.25 -4.80 -12.45
CA ILE A 149 -2.20 -5.78 -12.99
C ILE A 149 -3.58 -5.16 -12.87
N LEU A 150 -4.27 -4.99 -13.99
CA LEU A 150 -5.67 -4.59 -14.02
C LEU A 150 -6.53 -5.85 -14.11
N SER A 151 -7.43 -6.01 -13.13
CA SER A 151 -8.42 -7.09 -13.10
C SER A 151 -9.84 -6.49 -13.17
N ILE A 152 -10.64 -6.95 -14.12
CA ILE A 152 -12.00 -6.46 -14.32
C ILE A 152 -12.94 -7.64 -14.17
N SER A 153 -13.98 -7.48 -13.34
CA SER A 153 -15.00 -8.51 -13.12
C SER A 153 -16.38 -7.87 -13.11
N GLY A 154 -17.34 -8.47 -13.82
CA GLY A 154 -18.70 -7.97 -13.88
C GLY A 154 -19.39 -8.26 -15.22
N SER A 155 -20.46 -7.51 -15.51
CA SER A 155 -21.25 -7.68 -16.73
C SER A 155 -20.77 -6.85 -17.92
N LEU A 156 -19.59 -6.22 -17.84
CA LEU A 156 -18.99 -5.47 -18.93
C LEU A 156 -18.52 -6.46 -20.01
N PRO A 157 -18.94 -6.31 -21.30
CA PRO A 157 -18.46 -7.14 -22.40
C PRO A 157 -16.94 -7.05 -22.55
N PHE A 158 -16.28 -8.17 -22.87
CA PHE A 158 -14.83 -8.23 -22.97
C PHE A 158 -14.24 -7.22 -23.98
N ASP A 159 -14.84 -7.13 -25.15
CA ASP A 159 -14.37 -6.21 -26.21
C ASP A 159 -14.50 -4.74 -25.77
N GLU A 160 -15.56 -4.40 -25.06
CA GLU A 160 -15.75 -3.07 -24.50
C GLU A 160 -14.71 -2.77 -23.39
N ALA A 161 -14.42 -3.75 -22.53
CA ALA A 161 -13.37 -3.62 -21.53
C ALA A 161 -12.01 -3.35 -22.16
N ILE A 162 -11.66 -4.05 -23.25
CA ILE A 162 -10.42 -3.81 -24.00
C ILE A 162 -10.37 -2.36 -24.55
N LEU A 163 -11.44 -1.92 -25.19
CA LEU A 163 -11.51 -0.55 -25.73
C LEU A 163 -11.34 0.51 -24.65
N LEU A 164 -11.92 0.31 -23.47
CA LEU A 164 -11.74 1.20 -22.32
C LEU A 164 -10.32 1.15 -21.77
N CYS A 165 -9.70 -0.04 -21.71
CA CYS A 165 -8.29 -0.16 -21.34
C CYS A 165 -7.39 0.61 -22.31
N GLU A 166 -7.58 0.43 -23.61
CA GLU A 166 -6.81 1.14 -24.64
C GLU A 166 -7.03 2.65 -24.55
N LYS A 167 -8.26 3.09 -24.38
CA LYS A 167 -8.60 4.51 -24.29
C LYS A 167 -7.91 5.18 -23.11
N TRP A 168 -7.94 4.57 -21.93
CA TRP A 168 -7.57 5.24 -20.69
C TRP A 168 -6.14 4.92 -20.24
N PHE A 169 -5.63 3.71 -20.44
CA PHE A 169 -4.31 3.32 -19.97
C PHE A 169 -3.21 3.34 -21.04
N ALA A 170 -3.54 3.20 -22.34
CA ALA A 170 -2.51 3.21 -23.38
C ALA A 170 -1.72 4.54 -23.48
N PRO A 171 -2.31 5.72 -23.16
CA PRO A 171 -1.55 6.97 -23.12
C PRO A 171 -0.49 7.04 -22.01
N ILE A 172 -0.54 6.16 -21.02
CA ILE A 172 0.39 6.15 -19.88
C ILE A 172 1.67 5.45 -20.30
N SER A 173 2.78 6.19 -20.34
CA SER A 173 4.06 5.64 -20.73
C SER A 173 4.59 4.61 -19.74
N ARG A 174 5.24 3.57 -20.25
CA ARG A 174 6.02 2.62 -19.45
C ARG A 174 7.14 3.38 -18.73
N ARG A 175 7.52 2.88 -17.55
CA ARG A 175 8.63 3.40 -16.77
C ARG A 175 9.65 2.28 -16.50
N GLU A 176 10.86 2.67 -16.17
CA GLU A 176 11.83 1.73 -15.63
C GLU A 176 11.40 1.31 -14.24
N VAL A 177 11.19 0.02 -14.04
CA VAL A 177 10.79 -0.56 -12.74
C VAL A 177 12.03 -1.20 -12.13
N ALA A 178 12.34 -0.82 -10.90
CA ALA A 178 13.48 -1.38 -10.18
C ALA A 178 13.37 -2.90 -10.06
N CYS A 179 14.45 -3.60 -10.39
CA CYS A 179 14.54 -5.04 -10.18
C CYS A 179 14.44 -5.35 -8.68
N ARG A 180 13.59 -6.30 -8.32
CA ARG A 180 13.44 -6.75 -6.94
C ARG A 180 14.47 -7.83 -6.63
N ASP A 181 15.67 -7.41 -6.29
CA ASP A 181 16.67 -8.32 -5.72
C ASP A 181 16.51 -8.36 -4.20
N LEU A 182 15.65 -9.28 -3.74
CA LEU A 182 15.37 -9.43 -2.32
C LEU A 182 16.41 -10.36 -1.68
N PRO A 183 16.96 -9.99 -0.52
CA PRO A 183 17.93 -10.84 0.17
C PRO A 183 17.25 -12.13 0.62
N GLN A 184 17.92 -13.25 0.35
CA GLN A 184 17.47 -14.55 0.82
C GLN A 184 17.59 -14.63 2.35
N GLU A 185 16.50 -14.96 3.02
CA GLU A 185 16.53 -15.17 4.46
C GLU A 185 17.35 -16.43 4.83
N PRO A 186 18.32 -16.34 5.76
CA PRO A 186 19.08 -17.50 6.17
C PRO A 186 18.19 -18.51 6.93
N VAL A 187 18.46 -19.78 6.74
CA VAL A 187 17.73 -20.85 7.44
C VAL A 187 17.84 -20.68 8.95
N GLN A 188 16.71 -20.67 9.61
CA GLN A 188 16.65 -20.62 11.06
C GLN A 188 16.98 -21.99 11.66
N THR A 189 18.09 -22.10 12.38
CA THR A 189 18.58 -23.36 12.96
C THR A 189 18.23 -23.50 14.45
N LYS A 190 17.78 -22.43 15.10
CA LYS A 190 17.45 -22.40 16.54
C LYS A 190 16.18 -21.59 16.77
N PRO A 191 15.36 -21.98 17.77
CA PRO A 191 14.22 -21.17 18.15
C PRO A 191 14.69 -19.83 18.75
N HIS A 192 13.99 -18.76 18.41
CA HIS A 192 14.15 -17.46 19.06
C HIS A 192 13.01 -17.26 20.04
N LYS A 193 13.33 -16.80 21.25
CA LYS A 193 12.33 -16.49 22.28
C LYS A 193 12.57 -15.09 22.82
N LYS A 194 11.49 -14.34 22.99
CA LYS A 194 11.48 -13.04 23.67
C LYS A 194 10.33 -13.03 24.67
N ILE A 195 10.60 -12.60 25.87
CA ILE A 195 9.59 -12.36 26.91
C ILE A 195 9.45 -10.85 27.04
N VAL A 196 8.23 -10.37 27.04
CA VAL A 196 7.91 -8.95 27.12
C VAL A 196 6.80 -8.77 28.15
N GLU A 197 7.01 -7.88 29.10
CA GLU A 197 6.02 -7.53 30.11
C GLU A 197 5.21 -6.32 29.63
N ARG A 198 3.89 -6.43 29.71
CA ARG A 198 2.93 -5.38 29.34
C ARG A 198 1.73 -5.46 30.29
N GLU A 199 1.06 -4.33 30.48
CA GLU A 199 -0.26 -4.31 31.13
C GLU A 199 -1.31 -4.82 30.14
N VAL A 200 -1.62 -6.10 30.24
CA VAL A 200 -2.57 -6.80 29.37
C VAL A 200 -3.52 -7.65 30.21
N PRO A 201 -4.74 -7.93 29.71
CA PRO A 201 -5.74 -8.67 30.47
C PRO A 201 -5.32 -10.11 30.81
N LEU A 202 -4.57 -10.78 29.92
CA LEU A 202 -4.13 -12.17 30.05
C LEU A 202 -2.76 -12.37 29.42
N ASP A 203 -2.02 -13.38 29.86
CA ASP A 203 -0.79 -13.81 29.20
C ASP A 203 -1.08 -14.35 27.80
N ALA A 204 -0.23 -14.02 26.83
CA ALA A 204 -0.37 -14.46 25.46
C ALA A 204 0.95 -15.01 24.90
N ILE A 205 0.86 -15.97 23.99
CA ILE A 205 1.99 -16.53 23.26
C ILE A 205 1.77 -16.33 21.77
N PHE A 206 2.68 -15.61 21.14
CA PHE A 206 2.73 -15.42 19.67
C PHE A 206 3.85 -16.27 19.09
N LYS A 207 3.55 -17.03 18.04
CA LYS A 207 4.52 -17.91 17.37
C LYS A 207 4.51 -17.64 15.86
N ALA A 208 5.70 -17.60 15.26
CA ALA A 208 5.87 -17.53 13.81
C ALA A 208 6.73 -18.70 13.32
N TYR A 209 6.35 -19.25 12.17
CA TYR A 209 7.08 -20.31 11.48
C TYR A 209 7.24 -19.92 10.03
N HIS A 210 8.44 -20.15 9.46
CA HIS A 210 8.63 -20.04 8.02
C HIS A 210 7.89 -21.20 7.34
N MET A 211 7.24 -20.89 6.25
CA MET A 211 6.54 -21.86 5.41
C MET A 211 7.06 -21.77 3.97
N VAL A 212 6.77 -22.77 3.16
CA VAL A 212 7.02 -22.72 1.72
C VAL A 212 6.17 -21.63 1.06
N ASP A 213 6.67 -21.09 -0.04
CA ASP A 213 5.91 -20.14 -0.88
C ASP A 213 4.60 -20.77 -1.36
N ARG A 214 3.63 -19.90 -1.60
CA ARG A 214 2.34 -20.28 -2.19
C ARG A 214 2.43 -20.28 -3.70
#